data_3bd2d9c659cb2087dbc5065b859fb617
#
_entry.id   3bd2d9c659cb2087dbc5065b859fb617
#
_cell.length_a   1.000
_cell.length_b   1.000
_cell.length_c   1.000
_cell.angle_alpha   90.00
_cell.angle_beta   90.00
_cell.angle_gamma   90.00
#
_symmetry.space_group_name_H-M   'P 1'
#
loop_
_entity.id
_entity.type
_entity.pdbx_description
1 polymer ?
#
loop_
_entity_poly.entity_id
_entity_poly.type
_entity_poly.pdbx_seq_one_letter_code
_entity_poly.pdbx_strand_id
1 'polypeptide(L)'
;MTNTGETRHEASAKITSGYPPLYTLSTLFFVMALAGVAALIATDFLHHYDVTLVHQRLDSLPLTMIGLSYITLHFGPNYKLADRLKGIFLGFAFLLWGGEQLIPPSRLATLMDEGAVTIFVVDVSVIIWGRLSLSDKSAAP
;
A
#
# COMPACT_ATOMS: atom_id res chain seq x y z
N MET A 1 29.10 -7.68 41.67
CA MET A 1 29.16 -7.00 40.39
C MET A 1 28.39 -7.85 39.39
N THR A 2 27.11 -7.58 39.25
CA THR A 2 26.17 -8.41 38.46
C THR A 2 26.06 -7.82 37.04
N ASN A 3 26.24 -8.69 36.09
CA ASN A 3 26.37 -8.46 34.65
C ASN A 3 25.06 -8.00 34.01
N THR A 4 24.79 -6.66 34.07
CA THR A 4 23.57 -6.02 33.53
C THR A 4 23.63 -5.78 32.00
N GLY A 5 24.74 -6.10 31.35
CA GLY A 5 24.94 -5.87 29.91
C GLY A 5 24.38 -6.98 29.01
N GLU A 6 24.38 -8.21 29.49
CA GLU A 6 24.05 -9.39 28.68
C GLU A 6 22.56 -9.55 28.44
N THR A 7 21.74 -9.16 29.41
CA THR A 7 20.28 -9.25 29.31
C THR A 7 19.65 -8.25 28.31
N ARG A 8 20.33 -7.14 28.03
CA ARG A 8 19.83 -6.11 27.11
C ARG A 8 20.05 -6.46 25.64
N HIS A 9 21.13 -7.18 25.34
CA HIS A 9 21.39 -7.67 23.97
C HIS A 9 20.49 -8.85 23.59
N GLU A 10 20.19 -9.74 24.52
CA GLU A 10 19.25 -10.85 24.27
C GLU A 10 17.81 -10.38 24.09
N ALA A 11 17.37 -9.35 24.83
CA ALA A 11 16.04 -8.77 24.66
C ALA A 11 15.88 -8.08 23.29
N SER A 12 16.94 -7.41 22.79
CA SER A 12 16.93 -6.76 21.46
C SER A 12 16.89 -7.76 20.31
N ALA A 13 17.57 -8.89 20.43
CA ALA A 13 17.57 -9.94 19.41
C ALA A 13 16.23 -10.70 19.32
N LYS A 14 15.47 -10.75 20.42
CA LYS A 14 14.19 -11.45 20.48
C LYS A 14 13.03 -10.66 19.82
N ILE A 15 13.17 -9.34 19.66
CA ILE A 15 12.15 -8.47 19.07
C ILE A 15 12.12 -8.58 17.53
N THR A 16 13.24 -8.96 16.90
CA THR A 16 13.33 -9.09 15.44
C THR A 16 12.88 -10.46 14.89
N SER A 17 12.63 -11.44 15.74
CA SER A 17 12.30 -12.83 15.34
C SER A 17 10.81 -13.11 15.07
N GLY A 18 9.91 -12.12 15.18
CA GLY A 18 8.48 -12.43 15.27
C GLY A 18 7.73 -12.69 13.96
N TYR A 19 8.04 -12.02 12.82
CA TYR A 19 7.25 -12.16 11.59
C TYR A 19 8.06 -11.92 10.30
N PRO A 20 9.15 -12.68 10.06
CA PRO A 20 9.90 -12.56 8.82
C PRO A 20 9.02 -12.82 7.55
N PRO A 21 8.01 -13.74 7.56
CA PRO A 21 7.28 -14.04 6.34
C PRO A 21 6.40 -12.89 5.82
N LEU A 22 5.80 -12.08 6.70
CA LEU A 22 4.93 -10.98 6.26
C LEU A 22 5.72 -9.84 5.60
N TYR A 23 6.86 -9.46 6.15
CA TYR A 23 7.72 -8.45 5.54
C TYR A 23 8.29 -8.92 4.21
N THR A 24 8.72 -10.17 4.13
CA THR A 24 9.22 -10.78 2.91
C THR A 24 8.13 -10.81 1.84
N LEU A 25 6.90 -11.18 2.20
CA LEU A 25 5.76 -11.22 1.29
C LEU A 25 5.38 -9.81 0.80
N SER A 26 5.33 -8.83 1.70
CA SER A 26 5.09 -7.43 1.32
C SER A 26 6.16 -6.90 0.38
N THR A 27 7.44 -7.18 0.66
CA THR A 27 8.55 -6.79 -0.20
C THR A 27 8.46 -7.46 -1.57
N LEU A 28 8.07 -8.73 -1.63
CA LEU A 28 7.87 -9.44 -2.89
C LEU A 28 6.78 -8.77 -3.74
N PHE A 29 5.63 -8.48 -3.16
CA PHE A 29 4.55 -7.77 -3.87
C PHE A 29 4.99 -6.38 -4.33
N PHE A 30 5.74 -5.66 -3.51
CA PHE A 30 6.27 -4.34 -3.86
C PHE A 30 7.22 -4.42 -5.06
N VAL A 31 8.16 -5.37 -5.06
CA VAL A 31 9.08 -5.60 -6.18
C VAL A 31 8.32 -5.99 -7.45
N MET A 32 7.29 -6.84 -7.32
CA MET A 32 6.42 -7.19 -8.46
C MET A 32 5.65 -5.98 -9.00
N ALA A 33 5.18 -5.09 -8.14
CA ALA A 33 4.55 -3.84 -8.56
C ALA A 33 5.51 -2.97 -9.37
N LEU A 34 6.74 -2.77 -8.89
CA LEU A 34 7.77 -2.01 -9.60
C LEU A 34 8.15 -2.66 -10.94
N ALA A 35 8.27 -3.98 -10.98
CA ALA A 35 8.54 -4.71 -12.21
C ALA A 35 7.38 -4.55 -13.21
N GLY A 36 6.14 -4.55 -12.74
CA GLY A 36 4.95 -4.27 -13.56
C GLY A 36 4.98 -2.87 -14.17
N VAL A 37 5.28 -1.85 -13.38
CA VAL A 37 5.44 -0.47 -13.88
C VAL A 37 6.57 -0.39 -14.92
N ALA A 38 7.72 -1.02 -14.66
CA ALA A 38 8.82 -1.04 -15.60
C ALA A 38 8.44 -1.75 -16.92
N ALA A 39 7.67 -2.83 -16.85
CA ALA A 39 7.15 -3.53 -18.02
C ALA A 39 6.19 -2.66 -18.83
N LEU A 40 5.28 -1.92 -18.16
CA LEU A 40 4.38 -0.95 -18.82
C LEU A 40 5.16 0.11 -19.58
N ILE A 41 6.11 0.75 -18.90
CA ILE A 41 6.96 1.77 -19.53
C ILE A 41 7.72 1.17 -20.72
N ALA A 42 8.26 -0.03 -20.59
CA ALA A 42 8.99 -0.70 -21.67
C ALA A 42 8.06 -1.02 -22.84
N THR A 43 6.83 -1.47 -22.61
CA THR A 43 5.86 -1.73 -23.69
C THR A 43 5.47 -0.46 -24.41
N ASP A 44 5.29 0.66 -23.74
CA ASP A 44 4.99 1.96 -24.37
C ASP A 44 6.12 2.44 -25.26
N PHE A 45 7.37 2.26 -24.83
CA PHE A 45 8.53 2.65 -25.62
C PHE A 45 8.83 1.71 -26.80
N LEU A 46 8.54 0.42 -26.66
CA LEU A 46 8.93 -0.59 -27.64
C LEU A 46 7.82 -0.90 -28.67
N HIS A 47 6.56 -0.64 -28.35
CA HIS A 47 5.43 -1.00 -29.21
C HIS A 47 4.67 0.23 -29.70
N HIS A 48 4.85 0.52 -30.98
CA HIS A 48 4.09 1.53 -31.74
C HIS A 48 2.74 0.97 -32.24
N TYR A 49 2.26 -0.15 -31.73
CA TYR A 49 1.09 -0.87 -32.24
C TYR A 49 0.01 -1.09 -31.19
N ASP A 50 -1.25 -1.00 -31.64
CA ASP A 50 -2.51 -1.22 -30.90
C ASP A 50 -2.53 -2.52 -30.08
N VAL A 51 -2.12 -2.44 -28.82
CA VAL A 51 -2.22 -3.57 -27.88
C VAL A 51 -3.15 -3.17 -26.71
N THR A 52 -4.28 -2.55 -27.04
CA THR A 52 -5.20 -1.96 -26.05
C THR A 52 -5.65 -2.93 -24.97
N LEU A 53 -5.96 -4.18 -25.31
CA LEU A 53 -6.43 -5.18 -24.33
C LEU A 53 -5.30 -5.71 -23.42
N VAL A 54 -4.09 -5.87 -23.96
CA VAL A 54 -2.95 -6.34 -23.16
C VAL A 54 -2.47 -5.24 -22.24
N HIS A 55 -2.44 -4.01 -22.72
CA HIS A 55 -2.05 -2.84 -21.95
C HIS A 55 -2.98 -2.62 -20.75
N GLN A 56 -4.29 -2.64 -20.98
CA GLN A 56 -5.29 -2.47 -19.92
C GLN A 56 -5.18 -3.55 -18.81
N ARG A 57 -4.84 -4.79 -19.17
CA ARG A 57 -4.62 -5.85 -18.19
C ARG A 57 -3.27 -5.72 -17.45
N LEU A 58 -2.24 -5.23 -18.14
CA LEU A 58 -0.94 -4.97 -17.52
C LEU A 58 -1.02 -3.81 -16.52
N ASP A 59 -1.85 -2.80 -16.78
CA ASP A 59 -2.05 -1.64 -15.88
C ASP A 59 -2.61 -2.06 -14.50
N SER A 60 -3.47 -3.08 -14.47
CA SER A 60 -4.07 -3.58 -13.24
C SER A 60 -3.06 -4.24 -12.29
N LEU A 61 -1.99 -4.84 -12.84
CA LEU A 61 -1.04 -5.65 -12.08
C LEU A 61 -0.24 -4.83 -11.06
N PRO A 62 0.40 -3.70 -11.41
CA PRO A 62 1.09 -2.86 -10.44
C PRO A 62 0.18 -2.37 -9.30
N LEU A 63 -1.05 -1.93 -9.65
CA LEU A 63 -2.02 -1.45 -8.67
C LEU A 63 -2.45 -2.55 -7.69
N THR A 64 -2.74 -3.74 -8.21
CA THR A 64 -3.10 -4.89 -7.38
C THR A 64 -1.93 -5.31 -6.48
N MET A 65 -0.71 -5.37 -7.02
CA MET A 65 0.47 -5.78 -6.26
C MET A 65 0.82 -4.75 -5.18
N ILE A 66 0.76 -3.45 -5.46
CA ILE A 66 1.01 -2.43 -4.43
C ILE A 66 -0.07 -2.46 -3.35
N GLY A 67 -1.34 -2.69 -3.70
CA GLY A 67 -2.42 -2.86 -2.75
C GLY A 67 -2.20 -4.04 -1.81
N LEU A 68 -1.83 -5.20 -2.34
CA LEU A 68 -1.49 -6.40 -1.57
C LEU A 68 -0.27 -6.18 -0.67
N SER A 69 0.78 -5.52 -1.20
CA SER A 69 1.96 -5.15 -0.42
C SER A 69 1.58 -4.30 0.79
N TYR A 70 0.76 -3.27 0.57
CA TYR A 70 0.35 -2.33 1.60
C TYR A 70 -0.50 -3.00 2.69
N ILE A 71 -1.47 -3.83 2.31
CA ILE A 71 -2.28 -4.62 3.22
C ILE A 71 -1.38 -5.56 4.05
N THR A 72 -0.53 -6.33 3.38
CA THR A 72 0.34 -7.31 4.04
C THR A 72 1.28 -6.64 5.04
N LEU A 73 1.84 -5.47 4.69
CA LEU A 73 2.70 -4.69 5.57
C LEU A 73 1.98 -4.29 6.86
N HIS A 74 0.72 -3.84 6.77
CA HIS A 74 -0.04 -3.34 7.91
C HIS A 74 -0.72 -4.44 8.74
N PHE A 75 -0.70 -5.69 8.29
CA PHE A 75 -1.11 -6.84 9.12
C PHE A 75 -0.09 -7.17 10.22
N GLY A 76 1.11 -6.60 10.19
CA GLY A 76 2.13 -6.79 11.21
C GLY A 76 1.68 -6.32 12.61
N PRO A 77 2.15 -6.95 13.69
CA PRO A 77 1.73 -6.65 15.07
C PRO A 77 2.24 -5.31 15.59
N ASN A 78 3.19 -4.70 14.90
CA ASN A 78 3.87 -3.47 15.36
C ASN A 78 3.06 -2.19 15.09
N TYR A 79 1.94 -2.26 14.37
CA TYR A 79 1.11 -1.11 14.04
C TYR A 79 -0.01 -0.93 15.05
N LYS A 80 -0.27 0.32 15.45
CA LYS A 80 -1.47 0.69 16.20
C LYS A 80 -2.71 0.38 15.36
N LEU A 81 -3.83 0.08 15.99
CA LEU A 81 -5.06 -0.27 15.30
C LEU A 81 -5.47 0.78 14.25
N ALA A 82 -5.34 2.07 14.60
CA ALA A 82 -5.68 3.16 13.68
C ALA A 82 -4.80 3.18 12.43
N ASP A 83 -3.47 2.96 12.59
CA ASP A 83 -2.53 2.94 11.47
C ASP A 83 -2.74 1.68 10.60
N ARG A 84 -3.07 0.55 11.25
CA ARG A 84 -3.42 -0.69 10.57
C ARG A 84 -4.67 -0.52 9.71
N LEU A 85 -5.74 0.07 10.26
CA LEU A 85 -6.96 0.31 9.52
C LEU A 85 -6.72 1.23 8.32
N LYS A 86 -6.01 2.34 8.50
CA LYS A 86 -5.64 3.24 7.39
C LYS A 86 -4.88 2.50 6.30
N GLY A 87 -3.87 1.71 6.67
CA GLY A 87 -3.11 0.93 5.68
C GLY A 87 -3.96 -0.08 4.93
N ILE A 88 -4.86 -0.78 5.62
CA ILE A 88 -5.77 -1.74 4.99
C ILE A 88 -6.76 -1.03 4.04
N PHE A 89 -7.35 0.11 4.46
CA PHE A 89 -8.26 0.87 3.61
C PHE A 89 -7.56 1.40 2.36
N LEU A 90 -6.36 1.95 2.50
CA LEU A 90 -5.59 2.44 1.36
C LEU A 90 -5.19 1.30 0.42
N GLY A 91 -4.74 0.17 0.97
CA GLY A 91 -4.45 -1.01 0.16
C GLY A 91 -5.69 -1.55 -0.57
N PHE A 92 -6.86 -1.50 0.08
CA PHE A 92 -8.13 -1.88 -0.52
C PHE A 92 -8.55 -0.93 -1.66
N ALA A 93 -8.29 0.38 -1.54
CA ALA A 93 -8.51 1.33 -2.63
C ALA A 93 -7.69 0.96 -3.88
N PHE A 94 -6.43 0.59 -3.72
CA PHE A 94 -5.60 0.11 -4.82
C PHE A 94 -6.13 -1.19 -5.44
N LEU A 95 -6.67 -2.11 -4.63
CA LEU A 95 -7.29 -3.34 -5.14
C LEU A 95 -8.58 -3.07 -5.93
N LEU A 96 -9.40 -2.12 -5.48
CA LEU A 96 -10.58 -1.69 -6.23
C LEU A 96 -10.19 -1.08 -7.57
N TRP A 97 -9.21 -0.20 -7.58
CA TRP A 97 -8.76 0.47 -8.79
C TRP A 97 -8.07 -0.49 -9.77
N GLY A 98 -7.22 -1.39 -9.28
CA GLY A 98 -6.63 -2.44 -10.11
C GLY A 98 -7.66 -3.47 -10.60
N GLY A 99 -8.65 -3.81 -9.77
CA GLY A 99 -9.72 -4.74 -10.11
C GLY A 99 -10.69 -4.20 -11.15
N GLU A 100 -11.00 -2.91 -11.11
CA GLU A 100 -11.84 -2.23 -12.11
C GLU A 100 -11.28 -2.40 -13.52
N GLN A 101 -9.97 -2.31 -13.68
CA GLN A 101 -9.31 -2.46 -14.99
C GLN A 101 -9.41 -3.87 -15.58
N LEU A 102 -9.72 -4.88 -14.76
CA LEU A 102 -9.91 -6.27 -15.21
C LEU A 102 -11.33 -6.56 -15.67
N ILE A 103 -12.29 -5.68 -15.35
CA ILE A 103 -13.72 -5.85 -15.61
C ILE A 103 -14.10 -5.04 -16.84
N PRO A 104 -14.94 -5.55 -17.74
CA PRO A 104 -15.47 -4.76 -18.85
C PRO A 104 -16.21 -3.52 -18.33
N PRO A 105 -16.24 -2.43 -19.11
CA PRO A 105 -16.99 -1.22 -18.76
C PRO A 105 -18.41 -1.56 -18.31
N SER A 106 -18.71 -1.33 -17.04
CA SER A 106 -19.95 -1.74 -16.40
C SER A 106 -20.25 -0.84 -15.20
N ARG A 107 -21.49 -0.89 -14.71
CA ARG A 107 -21.83 -0.19 -13.47
C ARG A 107 -20.99 -0.63 -12.27
N LEU A 108 -20.56 -1.88 -12.26
CA LEU A 108 -19.67 -2.40 -11.21
C LEU A 108 -18.29 -1.75 -11.29
N ALA A 109 -17.69 -1.64 -12.49
CA ALA A 109 -16.42 -0.96 -12.69
C ALA A 109 -16.48 0.49 -12.20
N THR A 110 -17.52 1.23 -12.59
CA THR A 110 -17.75 2.61 -12.12
C THR A 110 -17.83 2.69 -10.59
N LEU A 111 -18.57 1.78 -9.94
CA LEU A 111 -18.67 1.77 -8.47
C LEU A 111 -17.33 1.45 -7.79
N MET A 112 -16.49 0.60 -8.40
CA MET A 112 -15.16 0.30 -7.88
C MET A 112 -14.23 1.51 -7.97
N ASP A 113 -14.26 2.24 -9.09
CA ASP A 113 -13.52 3.49 -9.28
C ASP A 113 -13.97 4.57 -8.28
N GLU A 114 -15.28 4.84 -8.20
CA GLU A 114 -15.84 5.79 -7.22
C GLU A 114 -15.48 5.40 -5.78
N GLY A 115 -15.50 4.10 -5.44
CA GLY A 115 -15.10 3.58 -4.14
C GLY A 115 -13.62 3.84 -3.86
N ALA A 116 -12.75 3.57 -4.82
CA ALA A 116 -11.31 3.82 -4.69
C ALA A 116 -11.03 5.31 -4.47
N VAL A 117 -11.59 6.17 -5.32
CA VAL A 117 -11.45 7.65 -5.21
C VAL A 117 -11.97 8.14 -3.86
N THR A 118 -13.11 7.65 -3.40
CA THR A 118 -13.68 8.02 -2.10
C THR A 118 -12.73 7.69 -0.96
N ILE A 119 -12.15 6.49 -0.95
CA ILE A 119 -11.19 6.08 0.09
C ILE A 119 -9.96 6.99 0.07
N PHE A 120 -9.39 7.28 -1.11
CA PHE A 120 -8.25 8.18 -1.25
C PHE A 120 -8.57 9.59 -0.72
N VAL A 121 -9.71 10.16 -1.10
CA VAL A 121 -10.12 11.51 -0.66
C VAL A 121 -10.28 11.54 0.86
N VAL A 122 -10.91 10.53 1.45
CA VAL A 122 -11.08 10.44 2.91
C VAL A 122 -9.74 10.33 3.61
N ASP A 123 -8.83 9.45 3.14
CA ASP A 123 -7.51 9.27 3.77
C ASP A 123 -6.68 10.56 3.72
N VAL A 124 -6.60 11.20 2.55
CA VAL A 124 -5.90 12.48 2.39
C VAL A 124 -6.55 13.58 3.25
N SER A 125 -7.87 13.63 3.34
CA SER A 125 -8.59 14.60 4.16
C SER A 125 -8.26 14.44 5.65
N VAL A 126 -8.18 13.21 6.15
CA VAL A 126 -7.77 12.91 7.54
C VAL A 126 -6.33 13.37 7.80
N ILE A 127 -5.42 13.17 6.84
CA ILE A 127 -4.02 13.62 6.97
C ILE A 127 -3.95 15.15 7.02
N ILE A 128 -4.65 15.84 6.12
CA ILE A 128 -4.69 17.31 6.06
C ILE A 128 -5.26 17.87 7.36
N TRP A 129 -6.41 17.34 7.82
CA TRP A 129 -7.04 17.76 9.06
C TRP A 129 -6.11 17.61 10.28
N GLY A 130 -5.43 16.47 10.37
CA GLY A 130 -4.45 16.21 11.43
C GLY A 130 -3.31 17.22 11.44
N ARG A 131 -2.82 17.63 10.26
CA ARG A 131 -1.77 18.65 10.13
C ARG A 131 -2.25 20.05 10.55
N LEU A 132 -3.44 20.45 10.13
CA LEU A 132 -4.02 21.73 10.47
C LEU A 132 -4.26 21.85 11.99
N SER A 133 -4.77 20.80 12.64
CA SER A 133 -5.01 20.77 14.08
C SER A 133 -3.73 20.90 14.92
N LEU A 134 -2.61 20.42 14.42
CA LEU A 134 -1.31 20.54 15.10
C LEU A 134 -0.72 21.94 14.97
N SER A 135 -0.94 22.60 13.82
CA SER A 135 -0.48 23.98 13.57
C SER A 135 -1.15 24.97 14.51
N ASP A 136 -2.45 24.79 14.76
CA ASP A 136 -3.24 25.69 15.65
C ASP A 136 -2.78 25.61 17.12
N LYS A 137 -2.39 24.42 17.59
CA LYS A 137 -1.85 24.21 18.95
C LYS A 137 -0.45 24.79 19.15
N SER A 138 0.32 25.00 18.09
CA SER A 138 1.67 25.59 18.14
C SER A 138 1.65 27.12 18.10
N ALA A 139 0.53 27.72 17.74
CA ALA A 139 0.34 29.17 17.63
C ALA A 139 -0.30 29.80 18.86
N ALA A 140 -0.73 29.01 19.85
CA ALA A 140 -1.24 29.50 21.10
C ALA A 140 -0.08 29.95 22.03
N PRO A 141 -0.05 31.22 22.51
CA PRO A 141 1.02 31.75 23.34
C PRO A 141 1.06 31.11 24.74
#